data_e99815dbd3feea4585fb85a062e56c5a
#
_entry.id   e99815dbd3feea4585fb85a062e56c5a
#
_cell.length_a   1.000
_cell.length_b   1.000
_cell.length_c   1.000
_cell.angle_alpha   90.00
_cell.angle_beta   90.00
_cell.angle_gamma   90.00
#
_symmetry.space_group_name_H-M   'P 1'
#
loop_
_entity.id
_entity.type
_entity.pdbx_description
1 polymer ?
#
loop_
_entity_poly.entity_id
_entity_poly.type
_entity_poly.pdbx_seq_one_letter_code
_entity_poly.pdbx_strand_id
1 'polypeptide(L)'
;MTKIISHRTVVRDGWHNAFTDLCFWRGAYWLTYRRGSAHISRDGEIIVMRSEDLKRWRKTARLKTVGDDRDPKLCAVEDRLYVYFGTWLPKPEGWLDNYYGPLISHVAFTDDGFNWSNPIQAYGRNCWLWRVRYHNGVFYSAAYGWSDPREKHRSFLDLLVSDDGLNWRKHSRIAGEEDKPNEADLLFQGDGELWCIARSGRSPDHSLFYYSKPPYLEWGRIDLKITIHCPAFCKCGDKILVAGRRHMSAQWIPQDTPAGNTGIFVVKAHGAVEPFFALPSCGDAAYPGLISCDRDRIIISYYSQHAYLGGVIDGDISAPLNIADIYVAEIALE
;
A
#
# COMPACT_ATOMS: atom_id res chain seq x y z
N MET A 1 4.84 14.96 22.52
CA MET A 1 5.82 14.74 21.41
C MET A 1 5.59 13.36 20.85
N THR A 2 5.28 13.27 19.55
CA THR A 2 5.05 11.99 18.86
C THR A 2 6.26 11.07 19.02
N LYS A 3 6.02 9.83 19.43
CA LYS A 3 7.11 8.89 19.74
C LYS A 3 6.76 7.43 19.39
N ILE A 4 7.79 6.66 19.07
CA ILE A 4 7.67 5.21 18.93
C ILE A 4 7.53 4.60 20.34
N ILE A 5 6.41 3.91 20.57
CA ILE A 5 6.15 3.13 21.79
C ILE A 5 6.84 1.77 21.70
N SER A 6 6.69 1.11 20.56
CA SER A 6 7.34 -0.15 20.26
C SER A 6 7.73 -0.25 18.79
N HIS A 7 8.84 -0.92 18.53
CA HIS A 7 9.34 -1.20 17.17
C HIS A 7 9.88 -2.64 17.15
N ARG A 8 9.33 -3.47 16.30
CA ARG A 8 9.62 -4.90 16.27
C ARG A 8 9.89 -5.39 14.86
N THR A 9 10.90 -6.22 14.72
CA THR A 9 11.07 -7.06 13.53
C THR A 9 10.10 -8.22 13.65
N VAL A 10 9.20 -8.36 12.66
CA VAL A 10 8.19 -9.43 12.61
C VAL A 10 8.70 -10.60 11.79
N VAL A 11 9.39 -10.31 10.69
CA VAL A 11 9.97 -11.34 9.79
C VAL A 11 11.40 -10.97 9.46
N ARG A 12 12.31 -11.91 9.72
CA ARG A 12 13.72 -11.88 9.34
C ARG A 12 14.17 -13.29 9.06
N ASP A 13 14.13 -13.68 7.81
CA ASP A 13 14.37 -15.08 7.38
C ASP A 13 15.32 -15.21 6.17
N GLY A 14 15.97 -14.10 5.79
CA GLY A 14 16.94 -14.08 4.70
C GLY A 14 16.32 -13.95 3.31
N TRP A 15 15.02 -13.74 3.21
CA TRP A 15 14.29 -13.51 1.95
C TRP A 15 14.01 -12.03 1.73
N HIS A 16 13.62 -11.69 0.52
CA HIS A 16 13.07 -10.39 0.22
C HIS A 16 11.60 -10.35 0.66
N ASN A 17 11.36 -9.89 1.90
CA ASN A 17 10.05 -9.71 2.47
C ASN A 17 9.63 -8.25 2.28
N ALA A 18 8.54 -7.98 1.55
CA ALA A 18 8.20 -6.63 1.13
C ALA A 18 6.70 -6.39 0.98
N PHE A 19 6.32 -5.13 0.74
CA PHE A 19 4.97 -4.73 0.35
C PHE A 19 3.91 -5.13 1.37
N THR A 20 3.99 -4.54 2.56
CA THR A 20 3.10 -4.92 3.67
C THR A 20 1.71 -4.31 3.57
N ASP A 21 0.79 -4.89 4.31
CA ASP A 21 -0.44 -4.24 4.77
C ASP A 21 -0.88 -4.80 6.13
N LEU A 22 -1.69 -4.02 6.86
CA LEU A 22 -2.10 -4.32 8.22
C LEU A 22 -3.57 -3.94 8.41
N CYS A 23 -4.34 -4.81 9.08
CA CYS A 23 -5.69 -4.48 9.55
C CYS A 23 -5.96 -5.11 10.92
N PHE A 24 -7.07 -4.69 11.55
CA PHE A 24 -7.61 -5.34 12.73
C PHE A 24 -8.96 -5.98 12.37
N TRP A 25 -9.12 -7.28 12.65
CA TRP A 25 -10.34 -8.00 12.33
C TRP A 25 -10.58 -9.12 13.36
N ARG A 26 -11.80 -9.21 13.86
CA ARG A 26 -12.22 -10.23 14.84
C ARG A 26 -11.26 -10.40 16.01
N GLY A 27 -10.91 -9.27 16.66
CA GLY A 27 -10.08 -9.27 17.86
C GLY A 27 -8.60 -9.59 17.64
N ALA A 28 -8.13 -9.60 16.40
CA ALA A 28 -6.73 -9.86 16.07
C ALA A 28 -6.19 -8.88 15.03
N TYR A 29 -4.88 -8.68 15.04
CA TYR A 29 -4.13 -7.98 14.01
C TYR A 29 -3.77 -8.94 12.90
N TRP A 30 -3.93 -8.50 11.66
CA TRP A 30 -3.62 -9.25 10.45
C TRP A 30 -2.62 -8.47 9.64
N LEU A 31 -1.52 -9.14 9.30
CA LEU A 31 -0.43 -8.61 8.52
C LEU A 31 -0.29 -9.46 7.25
N THR A 32 -0.14 -8.80 6.12
CA THR A 32 0.20 -9.47 4.87
C THR A 32 1.44 -8.86 4.25
N TYR A 33 2.22 -9.68 3.54
CA TYR A 33 3.39 -9.24 2.81
C TYR A 33 3.73 -10.20 1.68
N ARG A 34 4.54 -9.73 0.72
CA ARG A 34 5.14 -10.57 -0.30
C ARG A 34 6.45 -11.17 0.22
N ARG A 35 6.70 -12.44 -0.05
CA ARG A 35 7.97 -13.12 0.14
C ARG A 35 8.49 -13.61 -1.21
N GLY A 36 9.72 -13.33 -1.56
CA GLY A 36 10.34 -13.76 -2.80
C GLY A 36 11.87 -13.78 -2.70
N SER A 37 12.54 -14.33 -3.68
CA SER A 37 14.02 -14.39 -3.72
C SER A 37 14.66 -13.04 -4.06
N ALA A 38 13.91 -12.10 -4.63
CA ALA A 38 14.33 -10.74 -4.97
C ALA A 38 13.15 -9.79 -5.05
N HIS A 39 13.40 -8.48 -5.18
CA HIS A 39 12.36 -7.46 -5.38
C HIS A 39 11.43 -7.79 -6.56
N ILE A 40 11.97 -8.38 -7.62
CA ILE A 40 11.23 -8.91 -8.75
C ILE A 40 11.69 -10.36 -8.94
N SER A 41 10.79 -11.30 -8.72
CA SER A 41 11.12 -12.72 -8.85
C SER A 41 9.85 -13.54 -9.07
N ARG A 42 9.94 -14.58 -9.90
CA ARG A 42 8.79 -15.45 -10.23
C ARG A 42 8.27 -16.26 -9.04
N ASP A 43 9.07 -16.42 -8.01
CA ASP A 43 8.73 -17.11 -6.78
C ASP A 43 7.98 -16.26 -5.76
N GLY A 44 7.73 -14.96 -6.08
CA GLY A 44 6.94 -14.08 -5.23
C GLY A 44 5.61 -14.70 -4.83
N GLU A 45 5.34 -14.73 -3.53
CA GLU A 45 4.15 -15.30 -2.91
C GLU A 45 3.60 -14.37 -1.83
N ILE A 46 2.32 -14.49 -1.54
CA ILE A 46 1.67 -13.71 -0.49
C ILE A 46 1.59 -14.53 0.79
N ILE A 47 2.09 -13.94 1.87
CA ILE A 47 2.00 -14.50 3.22
C ILE A 47 0.99 -13.69 4.02
N VAL A 48 0.12 -14.38 4.76
CA VAL A 48 -0.78 -13.76 5.73
C VAL A 48 -0.43 -14.25 7.12
N MET A 49 -0.34 -13.32 8.06
CA MET A 49 -0.03 -13.59 9.46
C MET A 49 -1.08 -13.00 10.37
N ARG A 50 -1.26 -13.60 11.54
CA ARG A 50 -2.19 -13.19 12.59
C ARG A 50 -1.47 -13.03 13.92
N SER A 51 -1.82 -12.00 14.69
CA SER A 51 -1.35 -11.76 16.05
C SER A 51 -2.49 -11.21 16.92
N GLU A 52 -2.50 -11.57 18.19
CA GLU A 52 -3.43 -11.02 19.18
C GLU A 52 -2.80 -9.88 20.00
N ASP A 53 -1.46 -9.78 19.99
CA ASP A 53 -0.70 -8.93 20.91
C ASP A 53 0.39 -8.09 20.21
N LEU A 54 0.50 -8.11 18.90
CA LEU A 54 1.56 -7.49 18.07
C LEU A 54 2.98 -8.02 18.37
N LYS A 55 3.10 -9.01 19.23
CA LYS A 55 4.40 -9.58 19.66
C LYS A 55 4.65 -10.95 19.04
N ARG A 56 3.62 -11.77 19.02
CA ARG A 56 3.68 -13.14 18.50
C ARG A 56 2.84 -13.24 17.24
N TRP A 57 3.50 -13.51 16.12
CA TRP A 57 2.87 -13.62 14.81
C TRP A 57 2.86 -15.07 14.33
N ARG A 58 1.72 -15.54 13.86
CA ARG A 58 1.55 -16.87 13.28
C ARG A 58 1.14 -16.75 11.82
N LYS A 59 1.81 -17.49 10.94
CA LYS A 59 1.40 -17.59 9.54
C LYS A 59 0.08 -18.37 9.46
N THR A 60 -0.91 -17.81 8.77
CA THR A 60 -2.24 -18.39 8.56
C THR A 60 -2.49 -18.79 7.12
N ALA A 61 -1.85 -18.11 6.17
CA ALA A 61 -1.98 -18.43 4.76
C ALA A 61 -0.68 -18.21 3.98
N ARG A 62 -0.58 -18.96 2.89
CA ARG A 62 0.36 -18.79 1.81
C ARG A 62 -0.44 -18.86 0.51
N LEU A 63 -0.51 -17.75 -0.21
CA LEU A 63 -1.26 -17.64 -1.45
C LEU A 63 -0.27 -17.52 -2.61
N LYS A 64 -0.45 -18.32 -3.64
CA LYS A 64 0.46 -18.36 -4.78
C LYS A 64 -0.31 -18.64 -6.07
N THR A 65 0.00 -17.87 -7.10
CA THR A 65 -0.46 -18.08 -8.47
C THR A 65 0.70 -18.47 -9.39
N VAL A 66 0.53 -18.38 -10.69
CA VAL A 66 1.54 -18.77 -11.68
C VAL A 66 2.64 -17.74 -11.93
N GLY A 67 2.50 -16.52 -11.37
CA GLY A 67 3.41 -15.40 -11.62
C GLY A 67 4.10 -14.86 -10.36
N ASP A 68 4.63 -13.64 -10.43
CA ASP A 68 5.12 -12.89 -9.28
C ASP A 68 3.95 -12.23 -8.56
N ASP A 69 3.51 -12.82 -7.46
CA ASP A 69 2.41 -12.29 -6.63
C ASP A 69 2.94 -11.18 -5.72
N ARG A 70 2.31 -9.98 -5.77
CA ARG A 70 2.88 -8.76 -5.21
C ARG A 70 1.85 -7.87 -4.52
N ASP A 71 2.37 -7.00 -3.66
CA ASP A 71 1.68 -5.84 -3.09
C ASP A 71 0.32 -6.16 -2.46
N PRO A 72 0.25 -7.16 -1.57
CA PRO A 72 -1.02 -7.56 -0.98
C PRO A 72 -1.61 -6.44 -0.14
N LYS A 73 -2.93 -6.30 -0.20
CA LYS A 73 -3.72 -5.33 0.58
C LYS A 73 -4.90 -6.03 1.24
N LEU A 74 -5.10 -5.75 2.52
CA LEU A 74 -6.17 -6.30 3.32
C LEU A 74 -7.41 -5.41 3.28
N CYS A 75 -8.58 -6.03 3.20
CA CYS A 75 -9.85 -5.37 3.42
C CYS A 75 -10.69 -6.22 4.37
N ALA A 76 -10.89 -5.72 5.59
CA ALA A 76 -11.70 -6.37 6.60
C ALA A 76 -13.14 -5.83 6.54
N VAL A 77 -14.10 -6.72 6.40
CA VAL A 77 -15.53 -6.42 6.43
C VAL A 77 -16.17 -7.40 7.40
N GLU A 78 -17.06 -6.93 8.24
CA GLU A 78 -17.78 -7.71 9.27
C GLU A 78 -17.37 -9.18 9.43
N ASP A 79 -17.88 -10.05 8.57
CA ASP A 79 -17.68 -11.49 8.65
C ASP A 79 -16.57 -12.03 7.74
N ARG A 80 -15.91 -11.18 6.94
CA ARG A 80 -14.94 -11.62 5.94
C ARG A 80 -13.69 -10.75 5.89
N LEU A 81 -12.55 -11.42 5.75
CA LEU A 81 -11.28 -10.78 5.48
C LEU A 81 -10.83 -11.11 4.07
N TYR A 82 -10.59 -10.06 3.27
CA TYR A 82 -10.09 -10.18 1.90
C TYR A 82 -8.60 -9.82 1.83
N VAL A 83 -7.88 -10.49 0.93
CA VAL A 83 -6.52 -10.12 0.49
C VAL A 83 -6.56 -9.89 -1.01
N TYR A 84 -6.31 -8.66 -1.45
CA TYR A 84 -6.15 -8.31 -2.86
C TYR A 84 -4.67 -8.20 -3.18
N PHE A 85 -4.24 -8.68 -4.32
CA PHE A 85 -2.85 -8.59 -4.76
C PHE A 85 -2.74 -8.62 -6.28
N GLY A 86 -1.64 -8.07 -6.80
CA GLY A 86 -1.33 -8.13 -8.22
C GLY A 86 -0.40 -9.30 -8.53
N THR A 87 -0.58 -9.89 -9.69
CA THR A 87 0.29 -10.93 -10.22
C THR A 87 0.88 -10.48 -11.54
N TRP A 88 2.20 -10.36 -11.60
CA TRP A 88 2.90 -10.24 -12.86
C TRP A 88 3.06 -11.61 -13.49
N LEU A 89 2.38 -11.85 -14.60
CA LEU A 89 2.49 -13.10 -15.35
C LEU A 89 3.85 -13.19 -16.05
N PRO A 90 4.32 -14.40 -16.39
CA PRO A 90 5.45 -14.60 -17.27
C PRO A 90 5.24 -13.85 -18.60
N LYS A 91 6.31 -13.24 -19.12
CA LYS A 91 6.26 -12.56 -20.41
C LYS A 91 5.94 -13.53 -21.51
N PRO A 92 5.05 -13.18 -22.46
CA PRO A 92 4.91 -13.90 -23.69
C PRO A 92 6.21 -13.91 -24.50
N GLU A 93 6.42 -14.92 -25.30
CA GLU A 93 7.55 -15.00 -26.23
C GLU A 93 7.53 -13.80 -27.20
N GLY A 94 8.71 -13.22 -27.47
CA GLY A 94 8.84 -12.04 -28.36
C GLY A 94 8.62 -10.68 -27.69
N TRP A 95 8.35 -10.62 -26.40
CA TRP A 95 8.34 -9.34 -25.67
C TRP A 95 9.75 -8.85 -25.43
N LEU A 96 10.12 -7.75 -26.09
CA LEU A 96 11.47 -7.17 -26.05
C LEU A 96 11.77 -6.41 -24.76
N ASP A 97 10.79 -6.07 -23.96
CA ASP A 97 10.98 -5.24 -22.78
C ASP A 97 11.54 -6.04 -21.59
N ASN A 98 12.49 -5.43 -20.89
CA ASN A 98 13.12 -5.98 -19.69
C ASN A 98 12.22 -5.96 -18.45
N TYR A 99 10.99 -5.49 -18.57
CA TYR A 99 10.08 -5.37 -17.44
C TYR A 99 8.94 -6.39 -17.51
N TYR A 100 8.01 -6.28 -16.72
CA TYR A 100 6.88 -7.08 -16.32
C TYR A 100 6.08 -7.69 -17.48
N GLY A 101 5.57 -8.89 -17.28
CA GLY A 101 4.53 -9.49 -18.12
C GLY A 101 3.16 -8.84 -17.93
N PRO A 102 2.10 -9.39 -18.51
CA PRO A 102 0.74 -8.94 -18.24
C PRO A 102 0.41 -9.03 -16.76
N LEU A 103 -0.37 -8.07 -16.26
CA LEU A 103 -0.80 -7.99 -14.89
C LEU A 103 -2.22 -8.55 -14.72
N ILE A 104 -2.47 -9.27 -13.63
CA ILE A 104 -3.80 -9.66 -13.17
C ILE A 104 -3.93 -9.31 -11.69
N SER A 105 -5.03 -8.67 -11.30
CA SER A 105 -5.40 -8.54 -9.91
C SER A 105 -6.14 -9.78 -9.44
N HIS A 106 -5.73 -10.31 -8.30
CA HIS A 106 -6.35 -11.44 -7.63
C HIS A 106 -6.95 -11.03 -6.29
N VAL A 107 -7.90 -11.81 -5.83
CA VAL A 107 -8.45 -11.76 -4.48
C VAL A 107 -8.54 -13.17 -3.89
N ALA A 108 -8.19 -13.30 -2.63
CA ALA A 108 -8.54 -14.44 -1.78
C ALA A 108 -9.22 -13.94 -0.52
N PHE A 109 -10.01 -14.77 0.12
CA PHE A 109 -10.76 -14.38 1.32
C PHE A 109 -10.89 -15.52 2.32
N THR A 110 -11.25 -15.15 3.53
CA THR A 110 -11.57 -16.09 4.62
C THR A 110 -12.72 -15.54 5.46
N ASP A 111 -13.59 -16.45 5.94
CA ASP A 111 -14.69 -16.12 6.85
C ASP A 111 -14.35 -16.47 8.32
N ASP A 112 -13.30 -17.26 8.55
CA ASP A 112 -12.89 -17.73 9.87
C ASP A 112 -11.44 -17.39 10.26
N GLY A 113 -10.64 -16.89 9.30
CA GLY A 113 -9.22 -16.58 9.48
C GLY A 113 -8.28 -17.78 9.37
N PHE A 114 -8.79 -18.98 9.11
CA PHE A 114 -8.02 -20.20 9.02
C PHE A 114 -8.13 -20.86 7.64
N ASN A 115 -9.34 -20.90 7.09
CA ASN A 115 -9.63 -21.48 5.79
C ASN A 115 -9.70 -20.34 4.76
N TRP A 116 -8.74 -20.34 3.83
CA TRP A 116 -8.65 -19.33 2.78
C TRP A 116 -9.11 -19.89 1.44
N SER A 117 -9.84 -19.09 0.69
CA SER A 117 -10.16 -19.43 -0.70
C SER A 117 -8.90 -19.51 -1.56
N ASN A 118 -8.97 -20.24 -2.65
CA ASN A 118 -7.97 -20.09 -3.71
C ASN A 118 -8.04 -18.66 -4.29
N PRO A 119 -6.91 -18.08 -4.74
CA PRO A 119 -6.93 -16.82 -5.45
C PRO A 119 -7.78 -16.89 -6.71
N ILE A 120 -8.68 -15.93 -6.87
CA ILE A 120 -9.49 -15.75 -8.09
C ILE A 120 -9.18 -14.40 -8.73
N GLN A 121 -9.31 -14.28 -10.03
CA GLN A 121 -9.16 -13.02 -10.74
C GLN A 121 -10.25 -12.05 -10.32
N ALA A 122 -9.86 -10.86 -9.84
CA ALA A 122 -10.78 -9.85 -9.33
C ALA A 122 -11.30 -8.91 -10.43
N TYR A 123 -10.44 -8.54 -11.41
CA TYR A 123 -10.80 -7.58 -12.46
C TYR A 123 -10.06 -7.87 -13.76
N GLY A 124 -10.25 -7.00 -14.76
CA GLY A 124 -9.63 -7.08 -16.07
C GLY A 124 -8.10 -7.06 -16.04
N ARG A 125 -7.48 -7.46 -17.16
CA ARG A 125 -6.01 -7.47 -17.29
C ARG A 125 -5.44 -6.06 -17.30
N ASN A 126 -4.17 -5.95 -16.88
CA ASN A 126 -3.36 -4.72 -16.85
C ASN A 126 -3.97 -3.62 -15.96
N CYS A 127 -4.75 -4.02 -14.97
CA CYS A 127 -5.33 -3.14 -13.97
C CYS A 127 -5.06 -3.71 -12.57
N TRP A 128 -4.51 -2.88 -11.69
CA TRP A 128 -4.17 -3.24 -10.32
C TRP A 128 -5.18 -2.63 -9.37
N LEU A 129 -5.99 -3.49 -8.72
CA LEU A 129 -6.79 -3.10 -7.58
C LEU A 129 -5.85 -2.89 -6.39
N TRP A 130 -5.32 -1.69 -6.26
CA TRP A 130 -4.28 -1.42 -5.28
C TRP A 130 -4.79 -1.62 -3.85
N ARG A 131 -5.50 -0.65 -3.31
CA ARG A 131 -6.07 -0.72 -1.96
C ARG A 131 -7.59 -0.65 -2.04
N VAL A 132 -8.24 -1.61 -1.43
CA VAL A 132 -9.71 -1.68 -1.39
C VAL A 132 -10.21 -1.09 -0.08
N ARG A 133 -11.24 -0.25 -0.17
CA ARG A 133 -11.95 0.34 0.96
C ARG A 133 -13.42 -0.08 0.93
N TYR A 134 -13.96 -0.46 2.09
CA TYR A 134 -15.39 -0.73 2.24
C TYR A 134 -16.05 0.45 2.93
N HIS A 135 -17.14 0.95 2.34
CA HIS A 135 -17.88 2.08 2.87
C HIS A 135 -19.36 1.97 2.51
N ASN A 136 -20.24 2.04 3.53
CA ASN A 136 -21.70 2.02 3.36
C ASN A 136 -22.20 0.87 2.46
N GLY A 137 -21.72 -0.35 2.68
CA GLY A 137 -22.18 -1.52 1.93
C GLY A 137 -21.51 -1.73 0.56
N VAL A 138 -20.61 -0.86 0.14
CA VAL A 138 -19.95 -0.92 -1.17
C VAL A 138 -18.44 -0.96 -1.01
N PHE A 139 -17.78 -1.75 -1.84
CA PHE A 139 -16.32 -1.79 -1.97
C PHE A 139 -15.86 -0.80 -3.04
N TYR A 140 -14.79 -0.08 -2.76
CA TYR A 140 -14.18 0.90 -3.65
C TYR A 140 -12.69 0.64 -3.79
N SER A 141 -12.15 0.86 -4.99
CA SER A 141 -10.72 0.82 -5.25
C SER A 141 -10.33 1.92 -6.22
N ALA A 142 -9.27 2.67 -5.90
CA ALA A 142 -8.58 3.50 -6.87
C ALA A 142 -7.58 2.59 -7.61
N ALA A 143 -8.04 1.99 -8.70
CA ALA A 143 -7.30 1.00 -9.44
C ALA A 143 -6.50 1.66 -10.58
N TYR A 144 -5.19 1.45 -10.59
CA TYR A 144 -4.34 1.94 -11.68
C TYR A 144 -4.03 0.84 -12.69
N GLY A 145 -3.75 1.25 -13.90
CA GLY A 145 -3.43 0.32 -14.97
C GLY A 145 -2.86 0.99 -16.20
N TRP A 146 -2.70 0.19 -17.24
CA TRP A 146 -2.21 0.62 -18.54
C TRP A 146 -3.12 0.10 -19.64
N SER A 147 -3.43 0.96 -20.59
CA SER A 147 -4.21 0.55 -21.78
C SER A 147 -3.43 -0.48 -22.61
N ASP A 148 -2.09 -0.34 -22.67
CA ASP A 148 -1.17 -1.35 -23.20
C ASP A 148 -0.02 -1.53 -22.18
N PRO A 149 0.27 -2.73 -21.68
CA PRO A 149 1.37 -2.96 -20.75
C PRO A 149 2.75 -2.71 -21.35
N ARG A 150 2.88 -2.61 -22.67
CA ARG A 150 4.11 -2.21 -23.38
C ARG A 150 4.30 -0.70 -23.36
N GLU A 151 3.23 0.06 -23.11
CA GLU A 151 3.20 1.52 -23.12
C GLU A 151 2.83 2.06 -21.72
N LYS A 152 3.73 1.88 -20.75
CA LYS A 152 3.50 2.30 -19.36
C LYS A 152 3.25 3.80 -19.16
N HIS A 153 3.59 4.63 -20.14
CA HIS A 153 3.26 6.04 -20.12
C HIS A 153 1.76 6.31 -20.32
N ARG A 154 1.00 5.36 -20.85
CA ARG A 154 -0.46 5.42 -21.02
C ARG A 154 -1.18 4.84 -19.79
N SER A 155 -0.78 5.28 -18.63
CA SER A 155 -1.40 4.84 -17.37
C SER A 155 -2.71 5.59 -17.10
N PHE A 156 -3.57 4.95 -16.33
CA PHE A 156 -4.82 5.52 -15.85
C PHE A 156 -5.06 5.17 -14.40
N LEU A 157 -5.94 5.93 -13.76
CA LEU A 157 -6.47 5.66 -12.43
C LEU A 157 -7.99 5.70 -12.49
N ASP A 158 -8.65 4.57 -12.28
CA ASP A 158 -10.09 4.44 -12.29
C ASP A 158 -10.64 4.19 -10.89
N LEU A 159 -11.76 4.80 -10.56
CA LEU A 159 -12.57 4.36 -9.44
C LEU A 159 -13.35 3.12 -9.85
N LEU A 160 -13.05 2.01 -9.21
CA LEU A 160 -13.82 0.78 -9.34
C LEU A 160 -14.71 0.60 -8.12
N VAL A 161 -15.87 -0.03 -8.32
CA VAL A 161 -16.83 -0.37 -7.27
C VAL A 161 -17.25 -1.83 -7.37
N SER A 162 -17.61 -2.41 -6.23
CA SER A 162 -18.12 -3.77 -6.14
C SER A 162 -19.11 -3.88 -4.97
N ASP A 163 -20.13 -4.72 -5.14
CA ASP A 163 -21.13 -4.97 -4.09
C ASP A 163 -20.75 -6.17 -3.21
N ASP A 164 -19.82 -7.02 -3.67
CA ASP A 164 -19.40 -8.27 -2.99
C ASP A 164 -17.89 -8.37 -2.75
N GLY A 165 -17.08 -7.40 -3.24
CA GLY A 165 -15.63 -7.43 -3.18
C GLY A 165 -14.97 -8.40 -4.18
N LEU A 166 -15.74 -9.13 -4.98
CA LEU A 166 -15.25 -10.12 -5.93
C LEU A 166 -15.49 -9.71 -7.38
N ASN A 167 -16.66 -9.14 -7.66
CA ASN A 167 -17.07 -8.70 -8.98
C ASN A 167 -17.03 -7.17 -9.09
N TRP A 168 -16.14 -6.67 -9.92
CA TRP A 168 -15.84 -5.24 -10.00
C TRP A 168 -16.31 -4.61 -11.29
N ARG A 169 -16.76 -3.37 -11.21
CA ARG A 169 -17.11 -2.53 -12.37
C ARG A 169 -16.46 -1.16 -12.25
N LYS A 170 -16.11 -0.58 -13.38
CA LYS A 170 -15.65 0.80 -13.45
C LYS A 170 -16.80 1.74 -13.11
N HIS A 171 -16.54 2.69 -12.23
CA HIS A 171 -17.46 3.75 -11.86
C HIS A 171 -17.12 5.07 -12.56
N SER A 172 -15.89 5.56 -12.39
CA SER A 172 -15.43 6.80 -13.02
C SER A 172 -13.93 6.76 -13.33
N ARG A 173 -13.43 7.75 -14.05
CA ARG A 173 -12.01 8.00 -14.26
C ARG A 173 -11.53 9.06 -13.28
N ILE A 174 -10.55 8.73 -12.42
CA ILE A 174 -9.91 9.67 -11.49
C ILE A 174 -8.83 10.47 -12.21
N ALA A 175 -7.94 9.78 -12.96
CA ALA A 175 -6.83 10.41 -13.67
C ALA A 175 -6.44 9.66 -14.95
N GLY A 176 -5.88 10.39 -15.90
CA GLY A 176 -5.40 9.91 -17.19
C GLY A 176 -3.87 9.97 -17.33
N GLU A 177 -3.42 9.85 -18.57
CA GLU A 177 -1.99 9.76 -18.96
C GLU A 177 -1.16 10.98 -18.52
N GLU A 178 -1.77 12.15 -18.50
CA GLU A 178 -1.13 13.41 -18.14
C GLU A 178 -0.58 13.40 -16.71
N ASP A 179 -1.20 12.62 -15.84
CA ASP A 179 -0.78 12.47 -14.43
C ASP A 179 0.12 11.27 -14.18
N LYS A 180 0.26 10.37 -15.15
CA LYS A 180 1.02 9.12 -15.02
C LYS A 180 0.74 8.42 -13.68
N PRO A 181 -0.55 8.19 -13.34
CA PRO A 181 -0.93 7.70 -12.02
C PRO A 181 -0.47 6.26 -11.79
N ASN A 182 -0.26 5.94 -10.51
CA ASN A 182 0.16 4.64 -10.05
C ASN A 182 -0.57 4.32 -8.72
N GLU A 183 0.12 3.74 -7.75
CA GLU A 183 -0.37 3.37 -6.42
C GLU A 183 -1.21 4.47 -5.78
N ALA A 184 -2.40 4.14 -5.31
CA ALA A 184 -3.32 5.12 -4.76
C ALA A 184 -4.13 4.56 -3.59
N ASP A 185 -4.55 5.42 -2.69
CA ASP A 185 -5.47 5.07 -1.61
C ASP A 185 -6.61 6.06 -1.48
N LEU A 186 -7.75 5.57 -1.02
CA LEU A 186 -9.01 6.29 -0.87
C LEU A 186 -9.34 6.56 0.59
N LEU A 187 -10.00 7.69 0.86
CA LEU A 187 -10.51 8.02 2.18
C LEU A 187 -11.85 8.78 2.10
N PHE A 188 -12.91 8.20 2.65
CA PHE A 188 -14.22 8.85 2.78
C PHE A 188 -14.23 9.85 3.93
N GLN A 189 -14.73 11.05 3.67
CA GLN A 189 -14.93 12.09 4.67
C GLN A 189 -16.34 12.03 5.27
N GLY A 190 -16.55 12.70 6.41
CA GLY A 190 -17.84 12.69 7.10
C GLY A 190 -18.96 13.38 6.35
N ASP A 191 -18.65 14.29 5.44
CA ASP A 191 -19.59 15.00 4.55
C ASP A 191 -19.86 14.24 3.23
N GLY A 192 -19.30 13.03 3.09
CA GLY A 192 -19.42 12.19 1.91
C GLY A 192 -18.39 12.48 0.81
N GLU A 193 -17.50 13.47 0.98
CA GLU A 193 -16.42 13.68 0.02
C GLU A 193 -15.45 12.49 0.03
N LEU A 194 -15.00 12.08 -1.14
CA LEU A 194 -14.01 11.02 -1.33
C LEU A 194 -12.67 11.62 -1.72
N TRP A 195 -11.66 11.35 -0.92
CA TRP A 195 -10.27 11.75 -1.15
C TRP A 195 -9.47 10.59 -1.72
N CYS A 196 -8.52 10.93 -2.59
CA CYS A 196 -7.57 9.98 -3.15
C CYS A 196 -6.18 10.59 -3.19
N ILE A 197 -5.17 9.93 -2.64
CA ILE A 197 -3.77 10.26 -2.89
C ILE A 197 -3.19 9.22 -3.82
N ALA A 198 -2.52 9.67 -4.90
CA ALA A 198 -1.89 8.79 -5.86
C ALA A 198 -0.41 9.16 -6.07
N ARG A 199 0.42 8.14 -6.17
CA ARG A 199 1.76 8.25 -6.74
C ARG A 199 1.66 8.69 -8.19
N SER A 200 2.57 9.54 -8.64
CA SER A 200 2.70 9.98 -10.02
C SER A 200 4.08 9.63 -10.58
N GLY A 201 4.13 9.24 -11.84
CA GLY A 201 5.37 9.03 -12.59
C GLY A 201 5.81 10.24 -13.41
N ARG A 202 5.28 11.44 -13.10
CA ARG A 202 5.71 12.69 -13.76
C ARG A 202 7.11 13.11 -13.30
N SER A 203 7.64 14.14 -13.90
CA SER A 203 8.82 14.84 -13.41
C SER A 203 8.44 16.32 -13.14
N PRO A 204 8.59 16.82 -11.91
CA PRO A 204 8.92 16.08 -10.69
C PRO A 204 7.82 15.07 -10.30
N ASP A 205 8.20 14.02 -9.57
CA ASP A 205 7.33 12.90 -9.18
C ASP A 205 6.46 13.20 -7.96
N HIS A 206 5.97 14.43 -7.87
CA HIS A 206 5.05 14.84 -6.81
C HIS A 206 3.79 13.97 -6.83
N SER A 207 3.38 13.51 -5.67
CA SER A 207 2.11 12.83 -5.51
C SER A 207 0.94 13.78 -5.74
N LEU A 208 -0.16 13.23 -6.19
CA LEU A 208 -1.37 13.99 -6.53
C LEU A 208 -2.48 13.66 -5.57
N PHE A 209 -3.21 14.68 -5.19
CA PHE A 209 -4.42 14.57 -4.39
C PHE A 209 -5.62 14.83 -5.27
N TYR A 210 -6.59 13.92 -5.23
CA TYR A 210 -7.86 14.07 -5.92
C TYR A 210 -8.99 14.04 -4.90
N TYR A 211 -10.09 14.74 -5.23
CA TYR A 211 -11.28 14.77 -4.41
C TYR A 211 -12.53 14.80 -5.27
N SER A 212 -13.58 14.18 -4.79
CA SER A 212 -14.86 14.09 -5.48
C SER A 212 -16.01 14.00 -4.48
N LYS A 213 -17.16 14.58 -4.84
CA LYS A 213 -18.40 14.43 -4.09
C LYS A 213 -19.31 13.38 -4.74
N PRO A 214 -20.25 12.79 -3.98
CA PRO A 214 -21.21 11.89 -4.59
C PRO A 214 -21.90 12.55 -5.80
N PRO A 215 -22.07 11.86 -6.90
CA PRO A 215 -21.88 10.41 -7.13
C PRO A 215 -20.45 10.00 -7.57
N TYR A 216 -19.41 10.79 -7.35
CA TYR A 216 -17.99 10.51 -7.63
C TYR A 216 -17.68 10.37 -9.13
N LEU A 217 -18.28 11.19 -9.97
CA LEU A 217 -18.09 11.18 -11.43
C LEU A 217 -17.05 12.23 -11.87
N GLU A 218 -16.94 13.32 -11.13
CA GLU A 218 -16.03 14.43 -11.42
C GLU A 218 -14.99 14.56 -10.30
N TRP A 219 -13.73 14.81 -10.68
CA TRP A 219 -12.60 14.83 -9.76
C TRP A 219 -11.84 16.15 -9.81
N GLY A 220 -11.74 16.82 -8.66
CA GLY A 220 -10.79 17.89 -8.46
C GLY A 220 -9.38 17.34 -8.25
N ARG A 221 -8.34 18.14 -8.54
CA ARG A 221 -6.93 17.70 -8.53
C ARG A 221 -6.03 18.77 -7.93
N ILE A 222 -5.12 18.34 -7.06
CA ILE A 222 -4.09 19.19 -6.42
C ILE A 222 -2.74 18.46 -6.52
N ASP A 223 -1.69 19.20 -6.91
CA ASP A 223 -0.30 18.74 -6.85
C ASP A 223 0.21 18.98 -5.43
N LEU A 224 0.60 17.93 -4.72
CA LEU A 224 1.01 18.00 -3.31
C LEU A 224 2.38 18.66 -3.10
N LYS A 225 3.18 18.84 -4.16
CA LYS A 225 4.55 19.35 -4.10
C LYS A 225 5.51 18.51 -3.25
N ILE A 226 5.12 17.28 -2.96
CA ILE A 226 5.86 16.33 -2.13
C ILE A 226 5.60 14.92 -2.67
N THR A 227 6.57 14.03 -2.49
CA THR A 227 6.49 12.65 -2.94
C THR A 227 6.02 11.75 -1.80
N ILE A 228 4.94 10.99 -2.04
CA ILE A 228 4.40 9.95 -1.16
C ILE A 228 4.07 8.75 -2.05
N HIS A 229 4.97 7.80 -2.17
CA HIS A 229 4.70 6.55 -2.91
C HIS A 229 3.99 5.54 -2.01
N CYS A 230 3.26 4.62 -2.62
CA CYS A 230 2.51 3.56 -1.90
C CYS A 230 1.67 4.08 -0.72
N PRO A 231 0.80 5.08 -0.93
CA PRO A 231 0.09 5.74 0.16
C PRO A 231 -0.82 4.78 0.92
N ALA A 232 -0.97 5.05 2.24
CA ALA A 232 -1.91 4.38 3.13
C ALA A 232 -2.56 5.42 4.05
N PHE A 233 -3.85 5.67 3.87
CA PHE A 233 -4.63 6.58 4.73
C PHE A 233 -5.07 5.93 6.03
N CYS A 234 -5.11 6.75 7.08
CA CYS A 234 -5.72 6.40 8.37
C CYS A 234 -6.33 7.63 9.03
N LYS A 235 -7.53 7.50 9.63
CA LYS A 235 -8.07 8.48 10.56
C LYS A 235 -7.69 8.08 11.98
N CYS A 236 -7.13 9.00 12.76
CA CYS A 236 -6.77 8.78 14.15
C CYS A 236 -7.11 10.02 14.97
N GLY A 237 -8.11 9.92 15.82
CA GLY A 237 -8.72 11.11 16.47
C GLY A 237 -9.24 12.08 15.43
N ASP A 238 -8.78 13.33 15.55
CA ASP A 238 -9.08 14.44 14.61
C ASP A 238 -8.04 14.55 13.48
N LYS A 239 -7.00 13.72 13.50
CA LYS A 239 -5.98 13.75 12.47
C LYS A 239 -6.31 12.79 11.32
N ILE A 240 -6.10 13.26 10.11
CA ILE A 240 -6.05 12.44 8.92
C ILE A 240 -4.58 12.24 8.59
N LEU A 241 -4.15 11.01 8.60
CA LEU A 241 -2.78 10.61 8.33
C LEU A 241 -2.67 9.89 7.00
N VAL A 242 -1.55 10.07 6.33
CA VAL A 242 -1.11 9.20 5.23
C VAL A 242 0.32 8.76 5.47
N ALA A 243 0.57 7.47 5.37
CA ALA A 243 1.93 6.92 5.38
C ALA A 243 2.34 6.52 3.98
N GLY A 244 3.66 6.58 3.69
CA GLY A 244 4.19 6.16 2.40
C GLY A 244 5.70 6.29 2.31
N ARG A 245 6.27 5.94 1.15
CA ARG A 245 7.67 6.20 0.86
C ARG A 245 7.83 7.66 0.49
N ARG A 246 8.62 8.38 1.26
CA ARG A 246 9.05 9.74 0.91
C ARG A 246 10.20 9.69 -0.08
N HIS A 247 10.32 10.71 -0.90
CA HIS A 247 11.53 10.87 -1.72
C HIS A 247 12.71 11.30 -0.84
N MET A 248 13.89 10.77 -1.13
CA MET A 248 15.11 10.99 -0.34
C MET A 248 15.61 12.44 -0.34
N SER A 249 15.34 13.19 -1.41
CA SER A 249 15.66 14.62 -1.49
C SER A 249 14.75 15.51 -0.65
N ALA A 250 13.72 14.97 -0.01
CA ALA A 250 12.89 15.74 0.90
C ALA A 250 13.70 16.09 2.16
N GLN A 251 14.23 17.31 2.18
CA GLN A 251 15.13 17.85 3.22
C GLN A 251 14.44 18.11 4.58
N TRP A 252 13.31 17.50 4.83
CA TRP A 252 12.61 17.69 6.08
C TRP A 252 12.64 16.41 6.91
N ILE A 253 13.24 16.46 8.02
CA ILE A 253 13.06 15.48 9.11
C ILE A 253 12.77 16.36 10.32
N PRO A 254 11.61 16.23 10.98
CA PRO A 254 11.40 16.91 12.24
C PRO A 254 12.55 16.56 13.20
N GLN A 255 13.02 17.55 13.94
CA GLN A 255 14.02 17.32 14.97
C GLN A 255 13.53 16.20 15.91
N ASP A 256 14.42 15.33 16.33
CA ASP A 256 14.16 14.18 17.20
C ASP A 256 13.34 13.03 16.62
N THR A 257 13.10 13.00 15.30
CA THR A 257 12.49 11.83 14.65
C THR A 257 13.55 10.94 13.99
N PRO A 258 13.33 9.61 13.96
CA PRO A 258 14.20 8.72 13.21
C PRO A 258 14.27 9.11 11.74
N ALA A 259 15.47 9.14 11.17
CA ALA A 259 15.63 9.29 9.73
C ALA A 259 15.13 8.03 9.01
N GLY A 260 14.55 8.18 7.83
CA GLY A 260 14.11 7.02 7.07
C GLY A 260 13.25 7.34 5.85
N ASN A 261 13.11 6.35 4.98
CA ASN A 261 12.34 6.44 3.74
C ASN A 261 10.83 6.26 3.97
N THR A 262 10.41 5.65 5.07
CA THR A 262 9.01 5.49 5.43
C THR A 262 8.57 6.66 6.27
N GLY A 263 7.71 7.51 5.70
CA GLY A 263 7.18 8.73 6.33
C GLY A 263 5.71 8.61 6.66
N ILE A 264 5.30 9.38 7.66
CA ILE A 264 3.91 9.67 8.02
C ILE A 264 3.69 11.16 7.86
N PHE A 265 2.56 11.54 7.30
CA PHE A 265 2.18 12.90 6.99
C PHE A 265 0.79 13.18 7.55
N VAL A 266 0.54 14.42 7.97
CA VAL A 266 -0.81 14.90 8.29
C VAL A 266 -1.42 15.50 7.04
N VAL A 267 -2.63 15.09 6.72
CA VAL A 267 -3.42 15.63 5.61
C VAL A 267 -4.44 16.62 6.19
N LYS A 268 -4.34 17.87 5.77
CA LYS A 268 -5.24 18.96 6.18
C LYS A 268 -6.32 19.22 5.14
N ALA A 269 -7.23 20.09 5.45
CA ALA A 269 -8.26 20.54 4.52
C ALA A 269 -7.66 20.97 3.16
N HIS A 270 -8.39 20.72 2.10
CA HIS A 270 -7.98 21.04 0.73
C HIS A 270 -6.69 20.34 0.26
N GLY A 271 -6.38 19.16 0.83
CA GLY A 271 -5.27 18.33 0.41
C GLY A 271 -3.88 18.85 0.75
N ALA A 272 -3.75 19.86 1.61
CA ALA A 272 -2.45 20.24 2.12
C ALA A 272 -1.86 19.12 2.97
N VAL A 273 -0.63 18.73 2.67
CA VAL A 273 0.05 17.60 3.33
C VAL A 273 1.31 18.14 4.00
N GLU A 274 1.43 17.87 5.29
CA GLU A 274 2.60 18.23 6.07
C GLU A 274 3.30 16.99 6.60
N PRO A 275 4.64 16.98 6.51
CA PRO A 275 5.45 15.97 7.14
C PRO A 275 5.21 15.91 8.64
N PHE A 276 5.10 14.70 9.18
CA PHE A 276 4.77 14.52 10.59
C PHE A 276 5.80 13.66 11.33
N PHE A 277 6.14 12.50 10.78
CA PHE A 277 7.03 11.56 11.44
C PHE A 277 7.74 10.66 10.42
N ALA A 278 8.95 10.19 10.72
CA ALA A 278 9.65 9.22 9.90
C ALA A 278 10.01 7.98 10.73
N LEU A 279 10.06 6.82 10.08
CA LEU A 279 10.42 5.55 10.70
C LEU A 279 11.83 5.14 10.28
N PRO A 280 12.59 4.45 11.15
CA PRO A 280 13.89 3.90 10.80
C PRO A 280 13.76 2.98 9.58
N SER A 281 14.21 3.44 8.42
CA SER A 281 14.09 2.68 7.18
C SER A 281 15.01 3.24 6.11
N CYS A 282 15.59 2.38 5.28
CA CYS A 282 16.36 2.78 4.11
C CYS A 282 16.40 1.66 3.06
N GLY A 283 17.03 1.96 1.93
CA GLY A 283 17.07 1.06 0.79
C GLY A 283 15.68 0.81 0.21
N ASP A 284 15.43 -0.40 -0.23
CA ASP A 284 14.07 -0.80 -0.61
C ASP A 284 13.20 -0.90 0.64
N ALA A 285 12.21 -0.03 0.75
CA ALA A 285 11.46 0.19 1.99
C ALA A 285 10.06 0.74 1.75
N ALA A 286 9.28 0.86 2.82
CA ALA A 286 7.93 1.42 2.96
C ALA A 286 6.79 0.44 2.64
N TYR A 287 5.86 0.78 1.75
CA TYR A 287 4.60 0.07 1.49
C TYR A 287 3.86 -0.22 2.82
N PRO A 288 3.44 0.82 3.51
CA PRO A 288 2.89 0.67 4.86
C PRO A 288 1.48 0.10 4.85
N GLY A 289 1.17 -0.69 5.88
CA GLY A 289 -0.17 -0.86 6.40
C GLY A 289 -0.33 0.06 7.61
N LEU A 290 -1.41 0.82 7.72
CA LEU A 290 -1.61 1.84 8.74
C LEU A 290 -3.01 1.73 9.34
N ILE A 291 -3.10 1.55 10.66
CA ILE A 291 -4.35 1.51 11.40
C ILE A 291 -4.28 2.39 12.66
N SER A 292 -5.43 2.90 13.07
CA SER A 292 -5.63 3.52 14.38
C SER A 292 -6.06 2.46 15.39
N CYS A 293 -5.49 2.46 16.58
CA CYS A 293 -5.94 1.62 17.68
C CYS A 293 -6.74 2.39 18.73
N ASP A 294 -6.56 3.69 18.83
CA ASP A 294 -7.36 4.62 19.61
C ASP A 294 -7.20 6.08 19.09
N ARG A 295 -7.58 7.07 19.90
CA ARG A 295 -7.61 8.48 19.46
C ARG A 295 -6.23 9.10 19.24
N ASP A 296 -5.20 8.54 19.83
CA ASP A 296 -3.84 9.09 19.85
C ASP A 296 -2.75 8.07 19.53
N ARG A 297 -3.12 6.86 19.07
CA ARG A 297 -2.16 5.82 18.73
C ARG A 297 -2.45 5.16 17.39
N ILE A 298 -1.39 4.93 16.65
CA ILE A 298 -1.41 4.18 15.39
C ILE A 298 -0.45 2.99 15.45
N ILE A 299 -0.77 1.99 14.65
CA ILE A 299 0.10 0.87 14.36
C ILE A 299 0.41 0.90 12.88
N ILE A 300 1.68 0.75 12.54
CA ILE A 300 2.17 0.75 11.17
C ILE A 300 3.02 -0.49 10.91
N SER A 301 2.73 -1.20 9.82
CA SER A 301 3.63 -2.20 9.25
C SER A 301 4.40 -1.60 8.09
N TYR A 302 5.63 -2.02 7.88
CA TYR A 302 6.43 -1.63 6.73
C TYR A 302 7.57 -2.62 6.52
N TYR A 303 8.24 -2.57 5.38
CA TYR A 303 9.46 -3.33 5.16
C TYR A 303 10.64 -2.40 4.95
N SER A 304 11.85 -2.90 5.20
CA SER A 304 13.07 -2.12 5.02
C SER A 304 14.32 -2.99 5.00
N GLN A 305 15.37 -2.46 4.36
CA GLN A 305 16.70 -3.04 4.30
C GLN A 305 17.68 -2.45 5.32
N HIS A 306 17.26 -1.51 6.17
CA HIS A 306 18.15 -0.76 7.06
C HIS A 306 19.01 -1.63 7.98
N ALA A 307 18.54 -2.81 8.36
CA ALA A 307 19.31 -3.75 9.20
C ALA A 307 20.55 -4.33 8.50
N TYR A 308 20.61 -4.26 7.17
CA TYR A 308 21.69 -4.83 6.34
C TYR A 308 22.63 -3.78 5.75
N LEU A 309 22.39 -2.52 5.98
CA LEU A 309 23.05 -1.41 5.31
C LEU A 309 23.96 -0.61 6.26
N GLY A 310 24.51 -1.27 7.27
CA GLY A 310 25.53 -0.71 8.15
C GLY A 310 25.08 0.49 8.99
N GLY A 311 23.77 0.62 9.26
CA GLY A 311 23.22 1.74 10.02
C GLY A 311 23.00 3.02 9.19
N VAL A 312 23.23 2.99 7.89
CA VAL A 312 22.77 4.05 6.98
C VAL A 312 21.26 4.03 6.97
N ILE A 313 20.65 5.03 7.58
CA ILE A 313 19.19 5.11 7.74
C ILE A 313 18.58 6.01 6.65
N ASP A 314 19.39 6.83 6.00
CA ASP A 314 18.98 7.71 4.89
C ASP A 314 19.99 7.58 3.76
N GLY A 315 19.57 7.14 2.61
CA GLY A 315 20.45 7.01 1.47
C GLY A 315 19.83 6.19 0.33
N ASP A 316 20.01 6.64 -0.90
CA ASP A 316 19.69 5.85 -2.09
C ASP A 316 20.78 4.80 -2.25
N ILE A 317 20.42 3.54 -2.14
CA ILE A 317 21.33 2.45 -2.37
C ILE A 317 21.02 1.92 -3.75
N SER A 318 21.90 2.24 -4.66
CA SER A 318 21.77 1.98 -6.09
C SER A 318 21.71 0.48 -6.47
N ALA A 319 21.94 -0.42 -5.53
CA ALA A 319 21.79 -1.86 -5.74
C ALA A 319 20.88 -2.43 -4.64
N PRO A 320 19.63 -2.77 -4.95
CA PRO A 320 18.75 -3.38 -3.96
C PRO A 320 19.32 -4.74 -3.55
N LEU A 321 19.49 -4.92 -2.25
CA LEU A 321 19.78 -6.23 -1.70
C LEU A 321 18.58 -7.15 -1.94
N ASN A 322 18.85 -8.42 -2.22
CA ASN A 322 17.80 -9.44 -2.33
C ASN A 322 17.30 -9.93 -0.96
N ILE A 323 17.29 -9.03 0.03
CA ILE A 323 16.88 -9.32 1.40
C ILE A 323 16.22 -8.09 2.00
N ALA A 324 15.10 -8.26 2.66
CA ALA A 324 14.43 -7.20 3.41
C ALA A 324 13.59 -7.82 4.53
N ASP A 325 13.44 -7.08 5.62
CA ASP A 325 12.69 -7.49 6.80
C ASP A 325 11.35 -6.77 6.91
N ILE A 326 10.40 -7.41 7.60
CA ILE A 326 9.12 -6.80 7.95
C ILE A 326 9.17 -6.28 9.38
N TYR A 327 8.71 -5.05 9.55
CA TYR A 327 8.63 -4.35 10.83
C TYR A 327 7.19 -3.96 11.15
N VAL A 328 6.89 -3.92 12.45
CA VAL A 328 5.67 -3.31 12.98
C VAL A 328 6.08 -2.33 14.08
N ALA A 329 5.56 -1.13 14.02
CA ALA A 329 5.76 -0.10 15.03
C ALA A 329 4.42 0.39 15.59
N GLU A 330 4.40 0.68 16.89
CA GLU A 330 3.33 1.36 17.59
C GLU A 330 3.79 2.77 17.94
N ILE A 331 2.99 3.78 17.58
CA ILE A 331 3.36 5.20 17.68
C ILE A 331 2.28 5.94 18.45
N ALA A 332 2.67 6.65 19.52
CA ALA A 332 1.82 7.64 20.17
C ALA A 332 1.88 8.95 19.39
N LEU A 333 0.71 9.54 19.15
CA LEU A 333 0.52 10.83 18.48
C LEU A 333 0.23 11.89 19.55
N GLU A 334 0.83 13.05 19.42
CA GLU A 334 0.52 14.22 20.25
C GLU A 334 -0.09 15.34 19.40
#